data_35f3e9774619afed2ce42ad88f0e4ece
#
_entry.id   35f3e9774619afed2ce42ad88f0e4ece
#
_cell.length_a   1.000
_cell.length_b   1.000
_cell.length_c   1.000
_cell.angle_alpha   90.00
_cell.angle_beta   90.00
_cell.angle_gamma   90.00
#
_symmetry.space_group_name_H-M   'P 1'
#
loop_
_entity.id
_entity.type
_entity.pdbx_description
1 polymer ?
#
loop_
_entity_poly.entity_id
_entity_poly.type
_entity_poly.pdbx_seq_one_letter_code
_entity_poly.pdbx_strand_id
1 'polypeptide(L)'
;LITEKADVLDKEYYYNSIISTIIETSRAEEFIVALSEVIQRLTVDHLHIVGDIYDRGPGPHIIMDKLIRHHSVDIQWGNHDVLWMGAAAGQRGCIANVIRICARYGNLDILEDGYGINLLPLATYALETYADDPCTCFALKGSTGYTAREKEMEVKMHKAISIIQFKVEGQIIKKNPGFKLEKRNLLHHIDFENGTIELDGKVYELLDKNFPTIDPRRPYALTEEEEDIMDRLERAFLGCQKLQEHMRFLLNKGGLYKVYNQNLLYHGCVPLNPDGSLKSVRIYGKVYKGKALYEVLESYVRKGFFALDKKEKERGKDMMWYIWLHENSPLFGKDKMATFERYFLAEKETHKEKKNPYYEFLENEEVVDRILAEFGLPGEGTH
;
A
#
# COMPACT_ATOMS: atom_id res chain seq x y z
N LEU A 1 42.09 -5.36 -10.28
CA LEU A 1 42.11 -3.91 -9.94
C LEU A 1 41.77 -3.64 -8.48
N ILE A 2 40.79 -4.32 -7.89
CA ILE A 2 40.28 -4.04 -6.53
C ILE A 2 41.23 -4.61 -5.43
N THR A 3 42.00 -5.62 -5.74
CA THR A 3 42.85 -6.32 -4.75
C THR A 3 44.34 -6.03 -4.84
N GLU A 4 44.78 -5.25 -5.83
CA GLU A 4 46.19 -4.98 -6.06
C GLU A 4 46.59 -3.57 -5.66
N LYS A 5 47.70 -3.45 -4.92
CA LYS A 5 48.27 -2.14 -4.55
C LYS A 5 48.91 -1.46 -5.76
N ALA A 6 48.58 -0.18 -5.96
CA ALA A 6 49.06 0.65 -7.07
C ALA A 6 50.56 1.01 -7.03
N ASP A 7 51.25 0.63 -5.98
CA ASP A 7 52.61 1.10 -5.65
C ASP A 7 53.77 0.43 -6.44
N VAL A 8 53.46 -0.34 -7.50
CA VAL A 8 54.48 -0.95 -8.34
C VAL A 8 54.50 -0.24 -9.69
N LEU A 9 55.61 0.42 -10.01
CA LEU A 9 55.81 1.27 -11.22
C LEU A 9 55.33 0.65 -12.54
N ASP A 10 55.48 -0.67 -12.71
CA ASP A 10 55.06 -1.38 -13.93
C ASP A 10 53.50 -1.49 -14.04
N LYS A 11 52.77 -1.40 -12.92
CA LYS A 11 51.33 -1.50 -12.89
C LYS A 11 50.62 -0.17 -13.22
N GLU A 12 51.26 0.95 -12.93
CA GLU A 12 50.69 2.29 -13.24
C GLU A 12 50.53 2.45 -14.75
N TYR A 13 51.49 2.08 -15.56
CA TYR A 13 51.41 2.12 -17.01
C TYR A 13 50.27 1.21 -17.52
N TYR A 14 50.16 0.03 -16.97
CA TYR A 14 49.08 -0.92 -17.32
C TYR A 14 47.65 -0.36 -16.99
N TYR A 15 47.48 0.21 -15.82
CA TYR A 15 46.20 0.81 -15.44
C TYR A 15 45.87 2.04 -16.29
N ASN A 16 46.85 2.90 -16.54
CA ASN A 16 46.67 4.06 -17.39
C ASN A 16 46.30 3.67 -18.84
N SER A 17 46.91 2.61 -19.37
CA SER A 17 46.56 2.05 -20.67
C SER A 17 45.08 1.56 -20.74
N ILE A 18 44.63 0.85 -19.71
CA ILE A 18 43.23 0.38 -19.61
C ILE A 18 42.28 1.58 -19.56
N ILE A 19 42.57 2.57 -18.70
CA ILE A 19 41.73 3.77 -18.54
C ILE A 19 41.67 4.54 -19.84
N SER A 20 42.82 4.74 -20.51
CA SER A 20 42.86 5.42 -21.81
C SER A 20 41.99 4.70 -22.87
N THR A 21 42.12 3.36 -22.93
CA THR A 21 41.29 2.55 -23.85
C THR A 21 39.79 2.69 -23.56
N ILE A 22 39.38 2.72 -22.29
CA ILE A 22 37.99 2.92 -21.89
C ILE A 22 37.48 4.30 -22.36
N ILE A 23 38.29 5.34 -22.20
CA ILE A 23 37.96 6.71 -22.62
C ILE A 23 37.89 6.79 -24.16
N GLU A 24 38.90 6.27 -24.88
CA GLU A 24 38.97 6.27 -26.33
C GLU A 24 37.81 5.50 -26.99
N THR A 25 37.32 4.46 -26.34
CA THR A 25 36.16 3.67 -26.79
C THR A 25 34.81 4.25 -26.35
N SER A 26 34.80 5.43 -25.68
CA SER A 26 33.60 6.09 -25.15
C SER A 26 32.79 5.26 -24.14
N ARG A 27 33.46 4.35 -23.40
CA ARG A 27 32.84 3.44 -22.41
C ARG A 27 33.05 3.87 -20.96
N ALA A 28 33.47 5.12 -20.72
CA ALA A 28 33.79 5.60 -19.39
C ALA A 28 32.58 5.58 -18.43
N GLU A 29 31.40 5.96 -18.92
CA GLU A 29 30.17 5.94 -18.13
C GLU A 29 29.77 4.51 -17.71
N GLU A 30 29.75 3.58 -18.66
CA GLU A 30 29.47 2.15 -18.36
C GLU A 30 30.45 1.57 -17.35
N PHE A 31 31.73 1.95 -17.46
CA PHE A 31 32.76 1.47 -16.53
C PHE A 31 32.60 2.05 -15.12
N ILE A 32 32.25 3.34 -14.99
CA ILE A 32 31.96 3.97 -13.70
C ILE A 32 30.75 3.31 -13.04
N VAL A 33 29.70 3.04 -13.80
CA VAL A 33 28.50 2.35 -13.31
C VAL A 33 28.89 0.94 -12.81
N ALA A 34 29.62 0.17 -13.62
CA ALA A 34 30.05 -1.18 -13.23
C ALA A 34 30.93 -1.20 -11.97
N LEU A 35 31.87 -0.25 -11.84
CA LEU A 35 32.69 -0.11 -10.63
C LEU A 35 31.85 0.26 -9.41
N SER A 36 30.89 1.18 -9.57
CA SER A 36 29.97 1.58 -8.50
C SER A 36 29.12 0.41 -8.02
N GLU A 37 28.62 -0.42 -8.94
CA GLU A 37 27.88 -1.64 -8.60
C GLU A 37 28.74 -2.66 -7.84
N VAL A 38 30.00 -2.83 -8.25
CA VAL A 38 30.95 -3.72 -7.53
C VAL A 38 31.21 -3.19 -6.12
N ILE A 39 31.46 -1.88 -5.97
CA ILE A 39 31.65 -1.26 -4.66
C ILE A 39 30.41 -1.47 -3.77
N GLN A 40 29.21 -1.24 -4.30
CA GLN A 40 27.96 -1.49 -3.58
C GLN A 40 27.84 -2.95 -3.12
N ARG A 41 28.11 -3.92 -4.00
CA ARG A 41 28.06 -5.35 -3.67
C ARG A 41 29.08 -5.76 -2.60
N LEU A 42 30.24 -5.12 -2.57
CA LEU A 42 31.28 -5.38 -1.58
C LEU A 42 31.03 -4.69 -0.23
N THR A 43 30.26 -3.59 -0.25
CA THR A 43 29.98 -2.78 0.96
C THR A 43 28.67 -3.19 1.61
N VAL A 44 27.63 -3.47 0.81
CA VAL A 44 26.30 -3.89 1.26
C VAL A 44 26.12 -5.36 0.97
N ASP A 45 26.35 -6.20 1.97
CA ASP A 45 26.20 -7.65 1.85
C ASP A 45 24.73 -8.04 1.63
N HIS A 46 23.81 -7.47 2.42
CA HIS A 46 22.40 -7.72 2.34
C HIS A 46 21.58 -6.45 2.63
N LEU A 47 20.58 -6.20 1.80
CA LEU A 47 19.69 -5.05 1.92
C LEU A 47 18.34 -5.48 2.53
N HIS A 48 17.97 -4.86 3.65
CA HIS A 48 16.66 -5.02 4.26
C HIS A 48 15.76 -3.82 3.95
N ILE A 49 14.59 -4.04 3.36
CA ILE A 49 13.58 -3.02 3.10
C ILE A 49 12.43 -3.22 4.09
N VAL A 50 12.13 -2.20 4.89
CA VAL A 50 11.11 -2.28 5.96
C VAL A 50 9.75 -1.78 5.49
N GLY A 51 9.42 -1.99 4.22
CA GLY A 51 8.09 -1.82 3.64
C GLY A 51 7.75 -0.41 3.15
N ASP A 52 6.51 -0.31 2.68
CA ASP A 52 5.90 0.90 2.11
C ASP A 52 6.65 1.47 0.89
N ILE A 53 7.16 0.56 0.02
CA ILE A 53 7.72 0.94 -1.29
C ILE A 53 6.67 1.68 -2.13
N TYR A 54 5.41 1.26 -1.98
CA TYR A 54 4.26 1.78 -2.72
C TYR A 54 3.44 2.82 -1.94
N ASP A 55 4.01 3.50 -0.93
CA ASP A 55 3.33 4.64 -0.29
C ASP A 55 3.27 5.82 -1.30
N ARG A 56 2.88 6.94 -0.93
CA ARG A 56 2.45 8.14 -1.68
C ARG A 56 3.50 8.78 -2.59
N GLY A 57 4.76 8.30 -2.59
CA GLY A 57 5.85 8.84 -3.40
C GLY A 57 5.75 8.43 -4.88
N PRO A 58 6.35 9.20 -5.79
CA PRO A 58 6.45 8.85 -7.19
C PRO A 58 7.48 7.72 -7.43
N GLY A 59 7.31 6.97 -8.50
CA GLY A 59 8.32 6.04 -9.01
C GLY A 59 8.51 4.72 -8.26
N PRO A 60 7.51 4.11 -7.57
CA PRO A 60 7.69 2.79 -6.95
C PRO A 60 8.09 1.72 -7.97
N HIS A 61 7.62 1.81 -9.22
CA HIS A 61 8.00 0.90 -10.30
C HIS A 61 9.51 0.99 -10.63
N ILE A 62 10.12 2.17 -10.53
CA ILE A 62 11.56 2.36 -10.74
C ILE A 62 12.36 1.75 -9.59
N ILE A 63 11.87 1.92 -8.34
CA ILE A 63 12.48 1.31 -7.16
C ILE A 63 12.43 -0.21 -7.28
N MET A 64 11.30 -0.78 -7.66
CA MET A 64 11.13 -2.22 -7.84
C MET A 64 12.07 -2.78 -8.92
N ASP A 65 12.19 -2.10 -10.06
CA ASP A 65 13.13 -2.48 -11.13
C ASP A 65 14.59 -2.53 -10.63
N LYS A 66 14.97 -1.64 -9.70
CA LYS A 66 16.31 -1.64 -9.06
C LYS A 66 16.46 -2.75 -8.02
N LEU A 67 15.44 -2.98 -7.20
CA LEU A 67 15.47 -4.03 -6.17
C LEU A 67 15.54 -5.43 -6.79
N ILE A 68 14.84 -5.66 -7.90
CA ILE A 68 14.90 -6.94 -8.65
C ILE A 68 16.32 -7.25 -9.12
N ARG A 69 17.08 -6.22 -9.50
CA ARG A 69 18.46 -6.35 -9.96
C ARG A 69 19.47 -6.38 -8.82
N HIS A 70 19.06 -6.07 -7.59
CA HIS A 70 19.96 -6.05 -6.44
C HIS A 70 20.39 -7.48 -6.07
N HIS A 71 21.68 -7.67 -5.76
CA HIS A 71 22.29 -9.00 -5.56
C HIS A 71 21.72 -9.76 -4.36
N SER A 72 21.33 -9.07 -3.29
CA SER A 72 20.80 -9.68 -2.07
C SER A 72 19.85 -8.72 -1.35
N VAL A 73 18.56 -9.06 -1.31
CA VAL A 73 17.52 -8.21 -0.69
C VAL A 73 16.40 -9.06 -0.10
N ASP A 74 15.87 -8.61 1.02
CA ASP A 74 14.57 -9.01 1.53
C ASP A 74 13.69 -7.80 1.89
N ILE A 75 12.38 -8.04 1.97
CA ILE A 75 11.40 -6.97 2.10
C ILE A 75 10.38 -7.35 3.16
N GLN A 76 10.26 -6.57 4.23
CA GLN A 76 9.14 -6.67 5.15
C GLN A 76 8.00 -5.80 4.62
N TRP A 77 6.88 -6.43 4.24
CA TRP A 77 5.79 -5.71 3.57
C TRP A 77 5.17 -4.64 4.47
N GLY A 78 4.98 -3.45 3.90
CA GLY A 78 4.13 -2.43 4.48
C GLY A 78 2.65 -2.60 4.07
N ASN A 79 1.75 -1.84 4.68
CA ASN A 79 0.33 -1.92 4.35
C ASN A 79 0.05 -1.42 2.92
N HIS A 80 0.80 -0.43 2.41
CA HIS A 80 0.70 -0.01 1.02
C HIS A 80 1.18 -1.10 0.05
N ASP A 81 2.23 -1.85 0.38
CA ASP A 81 2.70 -2.96 -0.46
C ASP A 81 1.63 -4.06 -0.58
N VAL A 82 1.01 -4.44 0.55
CA VAL A 82 -0.08 -5.43 0.56
C VAL A 82 -1.32 -4.93 -0.18
N LEU A 83 -1.62 -3.62 -0.12
CA LEU A 83 -2.67 -3.00 -0.90
C LEU A 83 -2.45 -3.18 -2.40
N TRP A 84 -1.23 -2.93 -2.89
CA TRP A 84 -0.87 -3.12 -4.29
C TRP A 84 -0.85 -4.59 -4.70
N MET A 85 -0.43 -5.51 -3.81
CA MET A 85 -0.57 -6.95 -4.04
C MET A 85 -2.04 -7.35 -4.20
N GLY A 86 -2.93 -6.81 -3.35
CA GLY A 86 -4.37 -7.02 -3.45
C GLY A 86 -4.95 -6.52 -4.77
N ALA A 87 -4.54 -5.33 -5.21
CA ALA A 87 -4.94 -4.76 -6.50
C ALA A 87 -4.46 -5.63 -7.68
N ALA A 88 -3.21 -6.06 -7.67
CA ALA A 88 -2.65 -6.96 -8.68
C ALA A 88 -3.30 -8.36 -8.67
N ALA A 89 -3.84 -8.81 -7.55
CA ALA A 89 -4.63 -10.04 -7.43
C ALA A 89 -6.09 -9.87 -7.89
N GLY A 90 -6.52 -8.65 -8.26
CA GLY A 90 -7.88 -8.35 -8.71
C GLY A 90 -8.86 -8.15 -7.55
N GLN A 91 -8.41 -7.69 -6.38
CA GLN A 91 -9.30 -7.29 -5.30
C GLN A 91 -9.78 -5.86 -5.54
N ARG A 92 -11.07 -5.68 -5.86
CA ARG A 92 -11.65 -4.41 -6.31
C ARG A 92 -11.51 -3.27 -5.30
N GLY A 93 -11.66 -3.54 -4.00
CA GLY A 93 -11.43 -2.55 -2.95
C GLY A 93 -9.97 -2.07 -2.90
N CYS A 94 -9.01 -2.97 -3.13
CA CYS A 94 -7.60 -2.62 -3.24
C CYS A 94 -7.33 -1.78 -4.50
N ILE A 95 -7.90 -2.16 -5.66
CA ILE A 95 -7.77 -1.40 -6.91
C ILE A 95 -8.29 0.03 -6.73
N ALA A 96 -9.49 0.19 -6.19
CA ALA A 96 -10.08 1.50 -5.97
C ALA A 96 -9.24 2.36 -5.00
N ASN A 97 -8.71 1.77 -3.91
CA ASN A 97 -7.82 2.46 -2.97
C ASN A 97 -6.50 2.88 -3.62
N VAL A 98 -5.85 2.02 -4.43
CA VAL A 98 -4.62 2.34 -5.16
C VAL A 98 -4.85 3.56 -6.06
N ILE A 99 -5.88 3.52 -6.91
CA ILE A 99 -6.17 4.62 -7.85
C ILE A 99 -6.51 5.91 -7.07
N ARG A 100 -7.32 5.82 -6.01
CA ARG A 100 -7.66 6.98 -5.18
C ARG A 100 -6.42 7.61 -4.54
N ILE A 101 -5.49 6.80 -4.04
CA ILE A 101 -4.25 7.30 -3.42
C ILE A 101 -3.39 7.96 -4.49
N CYS A 102 -3.19 7.33 -5.65
CA CYS A 102 -2.46 7.91 -6.77
C CYS A 102 -3.08 9.25 -7.20
N ALA A 103 -4.40 9.31 -7.40
CA ALA A 103 -5.11 10.56 -7.73
C ALA A 103 -4.91 11.63 -6.65
N ARG A 104 -5.08 11.28 -5.36
CA ARG A 104 -4.93 12.24 -4.26
C ARG A 104 -3.56 12.91 -4.22
N TYR A 105 -2.51 12.18 -4.57
CA TYR A 105 -1.13 12.66 -4.49
C TYR A 105 -0.56 13.11 -5.85
N GLY A 106 -1.39 13.15 -6.91
CA GLY A 106 -0.99 13.56 -8.25
C GLY A 106 0.03 12.61 -8.88
N ASN A 107 -0.17 11.31 -8.71
CA ASN A 107 0.74 10.25 -9.16
C ASN A 107 0.02 9.21 -10.03
N LEU A 108 -1.00 9.61 -10.80
CA LEU A 108 -1.69 8.68 -11.72
C LEU A 108 -0.78 8.16 -12.84
N ASP A 109 0.28 8.91 -13.17
CA ASP A 109 1.37 8.53 -14.07
C ASP A 109 2.05 7.21 -13.66
N ILE A 110 2.09 6.86 -12.38
CA ILE A 110 2.56 5.55 -11.91
C ILE A 110 1.74 4.42 -12.55
N LEU A 111 0.42 4.61 -12.65
CA LEU A 111 -0.48 3.61 -13.22
C LEU A 111 -0.42 3.62 -14.74
N GLU A 112 -0.47 4.80 -15.37
CA GLU A 112 -0.53 4.95 -16.81
C GLU A 112 0.84 4.74 -17.46
N ASP A 113 1.85 5.52 -17.12
CA ASP A 113 3.19 5.44 -17.70
C ASP A 113 4.04 4.33 -17.09
N GLY A 114 3.95 4.16 -15.77
CA GLY A 114 4.74 3.17 -15.02
C GLY A 114 4.32 1.73 -15.30
N TYR A 115 3.02 1.46 -15.36
CA TYR A 115 2.44 0.12 -15.50
C TYR A 115 1.57 -0.07 -16.73
N GLY A 116 1.27 0.96 -17.50
CA GLY A 116 0.43 0.87 -18.70
C GLY A 116 -1.04 0.55 -18.40
N ILE A 117 -1.53 0.91 -17.21
CA ILE A 117 -2.93 0.73 -16.82
C ILE A 117 -3.75 1.89 -17.36
N ASN A 118 -4.66 1.61 -18.28
CA ASN A 118 -5.48 2.63 -18.94
C ASN A 118 -6.58 3.15 -17.99
N LEU A 119 -6.50 4.43 -17.62
CA LEU A 119 -7.48 5.13 -16.79
C LEU A 119 -8.49 5.96 -17.60
N LEU A 120 -8.39 6.00 -18.93
CA LEU A 120 -9.29 6.79 -19.78
C LEU A 120 -10.79 6.51 -19.52
N PRO A 121 -11.25 5.26 -19.33
CA PRO A 121 -12.67 5.01 -19.01
C PRO A 121 -13.10 5.70 -17.72
N LEU A 122 -12.27 5.72 -16.67
CA LEU A 122 -12.55 6.42 -15.42
C LEU A 122 -12.54 7.95 -15.63
N ALA A 123 -11.60 8.47 -16.41
CA ALA A 123 -11.49 9.90 -16.71
C ALA A 123 -12.73 10.40 -17.47
N THR A 124 -13.17 9.68 -18.50
CA THR A 124 -14.39 10.01 -19.28
C THR A 124 -15.63 10.02 -18.36
N TYR A 125 -15.84 8.95 -17.62
CA TYR A 125 -16.94 8.85 -16.67
C TYR A 125 -16.93 9.98 -15.63
N ALA A 126 -15.77 10.30 -15.08
CA ALA A 126 -15.65 11.34 -14.07
C ALA A 126 -15.99 12.73 -14.62
N LEU A 127 -15.54 13.04 -15.86
CA LEU A 127 -15.84 14.30 -16.53
C LEU A 127 -17.32 14.45 -16.88
N GLU A 128 -17.99 13.37 -17.27
CA GLU A 128 -19.43 13.35 -17.58
C GLU A 128 -20.28 13.41 -16.31
N THR A 129 -20.00 12.56 -15.33
CA THR A 129 -20.78 12.43 -14.10
C THR A 129 -20.69 13.66 -13.21
N TYR A 130 -19.51 14.28 -13.14
CA TYR A 130 -19.23 15.44 -12.30
C TYR A 130 -18.93 16.71 -13.13
N ALA A 131 -19.58 16.87 -14.30
CA ALA A 131 -19.33 17.96 -15.24
C ALA A 131 -19.37 19.35 -14.56
N ASP A 132 -20.42 19.62 -13.80
CA ASP A 132 -20.68 20.90 -13.12
C ASP A 132 -20.21 20.92 -11.66
N ASP A 133 -19.51 19.86 -11.20
CA ASP A 133 -19.05 19.74 -9.83
C ASP A 133 -17.58 20.20 -9.71
N PRO A 134 -17.28 21.21 -8.89
CA PRO A 134 -15.91 21.63 -8.66
C PRO A 134 -15.08 20.63 -7.85
N CYS A 135 -15.69 19.60 -7.24
CA CYS A 135 -15.06 18.53 -6.45
C CYS A 135 -14.02 19.06 -5.42
N THR A 136 -14.31 20.14 -4.74
CA THR A 136 -13.36 20.88 -3.88
C THR A 136 -12.80 20.04 -2.73
N CYS A 137 -13.59 19.08 -2.22
CA CYS A 137 -13.16 18.15 -1.15
C CYS A 137 -12.07 17.16 -1.60
N PHE A 138 -11.89 17.02 -2.91
CA PHE A 138 -10.96 16.07 -3.54
C PHE A 138 -9.72 16.74 -4.12
N ALA A 139 -9.37 17.91 -3.62
CA ALA A 139 -8.17 18.63 -4.03
C ALA A 139 -6.91 17.77 -3.90
N LEU A 140 -6.01 17.86 -4.88
CA LEU A 140 -4.78 17.11 -4.94
C LEU A 140 -3.76 17.62 -3.92
N LYS A 141 -2.94 16.70 -3.40
CA LYS A 141 -1.79 17.01 -2.55
C LYS A 141 -0.53 16.88 -3.39
N GLY A 142 0.15 18.00 -3.65
CA GLY A 142 1.46 17.98 -4.32
C GLY A 142 1.45 18.19 -5.84
N SER A 143 0.37 18.73 -6.42
CA SER A 143 0.26 19.00 -7.86
C SER A 143 1.10 20.22 -8.30
N THR A 144 2.42 20.04 -8.44
CA THR A 144 3.30 21.00 -9.12
C THR A 144 3.42 20.58 -10.59
N GLY A 145 3.07 21.48 -11.51
CA GLY A 145 3.27 21.26 -12.96
C GLY A 145 2.02 20.94 -13.77
N TYR A 146 0.86 20.71 -13.14
CA TYR A 146 -0.41 20.45 -13.84
C TYR A 146 -0.99 21.72 -14.44
N THR A 147 -1.51 21.61 -15.67
CA THR A 147 -2.40 22.62 -16.24
C THR A 147 -3.73 22.66 -15.49
N ALA A 148 -4.50 23.75 -15.62
CA ALA A 148 -5.81 23.86 -14.98
C ALA A 148 -6.76 22.73 -15.40
N ARG A 149 -6.69 22.30 -16.68
CA ARG A 149 -7.54 21.24 -17.25
C ARG A 149 -7.16 19.85 -16.71
N GLU A 150 -5.87 19.54 -16.63
CA GLU A 150 -5.39 18.30 -16.04
C GLU A 150 -5.80 18.20 -14.58
N LYS A 151 -5.61 19.28 -13.82
CA LYS A 151 -6.02 19.33 -12.42
C LYS A 151 -7.53 19.13 -12.24
N GLU A 152 -8.36 19.73 -13.09
CA GLU A 152 -9.80 19.52 -13.07
C GLU A 152 -10.18 18.08 -13.33
N MET A 153 -9.58 17.45 -14.33
CA MET A 153 -9.81 16.05 -14.66
C MET A 153 -9.41 15.12 -13.50
N GLU A 154 -8.22 15.31 -12.93
CA GLU A 154 -7.76 14.46 -11.82
C GLU A 154 -8.59 14.61 -10.55
N VAL A 155 -9.04 15.80 -10.21
CA VAL A 155 -9.93 16.06 -9.07
C VAL A 155 -11.28 15.35 -9.25
N LYS A 156 -11.84 15.36 -10.45
CA LYS A 156 -13.07 14.62 -10.79
C LYS A 156 -12.85 13.10 -10.75
N MET A 157 -11.74 12.62 -11.30
CA MET A 157 -11.35 11.21 -11.19
C MET A 157 -11.18 10.77 -9.74
N HIS A 158 -10.56 11.62 -8.91
CA HIS A 158 -10.37 11.37 -7.49
C HIS A 158 -11.71 11.23 -6.76
N LYS A 159 -12.70 12.11 -7.05
CA LYS A 159 -14.06 11.98 -6.50
C LYS A 159 -14.73 10.70 -6.98
N ALA A 160 -14.73 10.46 -8.30
CA ALA A 160 -15.38 9.29 -8.91
C ALA A 160 -14.88 7.98 -8.29
N ILE A 161 -13.57 7.77 -8.27
CA ILE A 161 -13.00 6.54 -7.70
C ILE A 161 -13.20 6.44 -6.18
N SER A 162 -13.28 7.55 -5.45
CA SER A 162 -13.56 7.54 -4.01
C SER A 162 -14.99 7.07 -3.73
N ILE A 163 -15.98 7.51 -4.51
CA ILE A 163 -17.36 7.04 -4.39
C ILE A 163 -17.46 5.55 -4.73
N ILE A 164 -16.84 5.12 -5.83
CA ILE A 164 -16.77 3.70 -6.21
C ILE A 164 -16.11 2.89 -5.08
N GLN A 165 -15.01 3.37 -4.49
CA GLN A 165 -14.34 2.74 -3.37
C GLN A 165 -15.28 2.49 -2.20
N PHE A 166 -16.03 3.50 -1.75
CA PHE A 166 -16.96 3.36 -0.62
C PHE A 166 -18.03 2.32 -0.90
N LYS A 167 -18.55 2.27 -2.13
CA LYS A 167 -19.52 1.26 -2.53
C LYS A 167 -18.94 -0.15 -2.50
N VAL A 168 -17.77 -0.34 -3.11
CA VAL A 168 -17.08 -1.65 -3.15
C VAL A 168 -16.67 -2.11 -1.76
N GLU A 169 -16.15 -1.21 -0.91
CA GLU A 169 -15.82 -1.54 0.48
C GLU A 169 -17.05 -2.01 1.26
N GLY A 170 -18.20 -1.36 1.08
CA GLY A 170 -19.47 -1.80 1.68
C GLY A 170 -19.87 -3.21 1.24
N GLN A 171 -19.65 -3.55 -0.03
CA GLN A 171 -19.89 -4.91 -0.53
C GLN A 171 -18.94 -5.95 0.11
N ILE A 172 -17.64 -5.60 0.27
CA ILE A 172 -16.65 -6.47 0.93
C ILE A 172 -17.03 -6.70 2.39
N ILE A 173 -17.43 -5.65 3.11
CA ILE A 173 -17.87 -5.73 4.52
C ILE A 173 -19.08 -6.64 4.65
N LYS A 174 -20.08 -6.47 3.78
CA LYS A 174 -21.29 -7.32 3.74
C LYS A 174 -20.95 -8.79 3.47
N LYS A 175 -19.99 -9.05 2.57
CA LYS A 175 -19.49 -10.40 2.26
C LYS A 175 -18.74 -11.04 3.44
N ASN A 176 -18.08 -10.23 4.27
CA ASN A 176 -17.18 -10.66 5.34
C ASN A 176 -17.59 -10.09 6.72
N PRO A 177 -18.75 -10.48 7.29
CA PRO A 177 -19.21 -9.95 8.59
C PRO A 177 -18.25 -10.27 9.75
N GLY A 178 -17.42 -11.31 9.59
CA GLY A 178 -16.38 -11.67 10.56
C GLY A 178 -15.25 -10.66 10.68
N PHE A 179 -15.13 -9.72 9.76
CA PHE A 179 -14.15 -8.62 9.84
C PHE A 179 -14.58 -7.51 10.83
N LYS A 180 -15.87 -7.44 11.19
CA LYS A 180 -16.41 -6.46 12.15
C LYS A 180 -16.11 -5.00 11.78
N LEU A 181 -16.29 -4.67 10.51
CA LEU A 181 -16.02 -3.36 9.92
C LEU A 181 -17.31 -2.57 9.58
N GLU A 182 -18.45 -2.94 10.16
CA GLU A 182 -19.76 -2.32 9.89
C GLU A 182 -19.73 -0.80 10.14
N LYS A 183 -18.97 -0.34 11.13
CA LYS A 183 -18.79 1.09 11.43
C LYS A 183 -18.13 1.90 10.29
N ARG A 184 -17.49 1.21 9.34
CA ARG A 184 -16.90 1.84 8.15
C ARG A 184 -17.92 2.06 7.03
N ASN A 185 -19.08 1.44 7.10
CA ASN A 185 -20.17 1.60 6.17
C ASN A 185 -20.92 2.90 6.46
N LEU A 186 -20.49 4.01 5.88
CA LEU A 186 -21.03 5.33 6.20
C LEU A 186 -22.11 5.81 5.22
N LEU A 187 -22.19 5.28 4.00
CA LEU A 187 -23.11 5.78 2.98
C LEU A 187 -24.59 5.64 3.36
N HIS A 188 -24.97 4.64 4.14
CA HIS A 188 -26.36 4.46 4.58
C HIS A 188 -26.75 5.34 5.80
N HIS A 189 -25.78 6.06 6.39
CA HIS A 189 -26.02 7.05 7.44
C HIS A 189 -26.22 8.47 6.89
N ILE A 190 -26.09 8.65 5.57
CA ILE A 190 -26.27 9.95 4.90
C ILE A 190 -27.75 10.25 4.73
N ASP A 191 -28.17 11.40 5.21
CA ASP A 191 -29.41 12.05 4.83
C ASP A 191 -29.14 12.89 3.56
N PHE A 192 -29.50 12.35 2.40
CA PHE A 192 -29.23 12.96 1.11
C PHE A 192 -30.11 14.20 0.85
N GLU A 193 -31.26 14.31 1.52
CA GLU A 193 -32.17 15.48 1.38
C GLU A 193 -31.61 16.69 2.14
N ASN A 194 -31.15 16.47 3.36
CA ASN A 194 -30.59 17.53 4.21
C ASN A 194 -29.08 17.73 4.01
N GLY A 195 -28.38 16.80 3.37
CA GLY A 195 -26.93 16.83 3.18
C GLY A 195 -26.16 16.70 4.49
N THR A 196 -26.61 15.80 5.36
CA THR A 196 -26.02 15.53 6.66
C THR A 196 -25.70 14.05 6.83
N ILE A 197 -24.90 13.72 7.84
CA ILE A 197 -24.61 12.34 8.22
C ILE A 197 -24.66 12.19 9.73
N GLU A 198 -25.21 11.07 10.21
CA GLU A 198 -25.17 10.72 11.64
C GLU A 198 -24.00 9.78 11.93
N LEU A 199 -23.09 10.19 12.86
CA LEU A 199 -21.98 9.39 13.35
C LEU A 199 -21.95 9.39 14.86
N ASP A 200 -21.95 8.22 15.48
CA ASP A 200 -21.92 8.04 16.95
C ASP A 200 -22.98 8.88 17.70
N GLY A 201 -24.19 8.99 17.12
CA GLY A 201 -25.33 9.74 17.67
C GLY A 201 -25.24 11.26 17.53
N LYS A 202 -24.30 11.78 16.74
CA LYS A 202 -24.19 13.19 16.37
C LYS A 202 -24.42 13.37 14.88
N VAL A 203 -25.07 14.47 14.54
CA VAL A 203 -25.34 14.87 13.15
C VAL A 203 -24.29 15.89 12.71
N TYR A 204 -23.68 15.64 11.56
CA TYR A 204 -22.67 16.49 10.94
C TYR A 204 -23.13 16.95 9.55
N GLU A 205 -22.79 18.18 9.17
CA GLU A 205 -23.06 18.69 7.84
C GLU A 205 -21.98 18.20 6.86
N LEU A 206 -22.42 17.74 5.66
CA LEU A 206 -21.49 17.31 4.61
C LEU A 206 -20.95 18.53 3.85
N LEU A 207 -19.64 18.59 3.67
CA LEU A 207 -18.94 19.61 2.87
C LEU A 207 -19.25 19.50 1.38
N ASP A 208 -19.52 18.30 0.91
CA ASP A 208 -19.92 18.00 -0.47
C ASP A 208 -21.19 17.13 -0.40
N LYS A 209 -22.25 17.61 -1.03
CA LYS A 209 -23.60 17.02 -1.01
C LYS A 209 -24.00 16.42 -2.37
N ASN A 210 -23.08 16.44 -3.33
CA ASN A 210 -23.34 15.96 -4.69
C ASN A 210 -22.95 14.48 -4.84
N PHE A 211 -23.95 13.60 -4.78
CA PHE A 211 -23.79 12.14 -4.91
C PHE A 211 -24.67 11.58 -6.05
N PRO A 212 -24.43 11.94 -7.32
CA PRO A 212 -25.36 11.65 -8.43
C PRO A 212 -25.53 10.14 -8.70
N THR A 213 -24.59 9.31 -8.25
CA THR A 213 -24.58 7.86 -8.52
C THR A 213 -24.94 6.99 -7.32
N ILE A 214 -25.27 7.60 -6.17
CA ILE A 214 -25.68 6.86 -4.97
C ILE A 214 -27.21 6.76 -4.92
N ASP A 215 -27.73 5.53 -4.99
CA ASP A 215 -29.14 5.23 -4.70
C ASP A 215 -29.31 5.11 -3.18
N PRO A 216 -30.07 6.01 -2.51
CA PRO A 216 -30.28 5.96 -1.06
C PRO A 216 -30.85 4.62 -0.54
N ARG A 217 -31.60 3.90 -1.39
CA ARG A 217 -32.18 2.59 -1.05
C ARG A 217 -31.14 1.46 -1.12
N ARG A 218 -30.09 1.64 -1.91
CA ARG A 218 -29.02 0.67 -2.14
C ARG A 218 -27.65 1.38 -2.25
N PRO A 219 -27.19 2.07 -1.20
CA PRO A 219 -26.07 3.01 -1.28
C PRO A 219 -24.74 2.37 -1.67
N TYR A 220 -24.62 1.06 -1.56
CA TYR A 220 -23.42 0.31 -1.94
C TYR A 220 -23.54 -0.41 -3.30
N ALA A 221 -24.64 -0.22 -4.03
CA ALA A 221 -24.76 -0.76 -5.39
C ALA A 221 -23.95 0.12 -6.36
N LEU A 222 -23.16 -0.50 -7.22
CA LEU A 222 -22.54 0.17 -8.36
C LEU A 222 -23.62 0.45 -9.43
N THR A 223 -23.48 1.53 -10.18
CA THR A 223 -24.21 1.71 -11.45
C THR A 223 -23.65 0.77 -12.51
N GLU A 224 -24.35 0.61 -13.63
CA GLU A 224 -23.84 -0.22 -14.74
C GLU A 224 -22.50 0.30 -15.28
N GLU A 225 -22.33 1.62 -15.34
CA GLU A 225 -21.10 2.27 -15.78
C GLU A 225 -19.97 2.08 -14.77
N GLU A 226 -20.24 2.23 -13.48
CA GLU A 226 -19.26 1.96 -12.42
C GLU A 226 -18.83 0.49 -12.41
N GLU A 227 -19.74 -0.45 -12.69
CA GLU A 227 -19.44 -1.87 -12.78
C GLU A 227 -18.52 -2.16 -14.00
N ASP A 228 -18.84 -1.60 -15.18
CA ASP A 228 -18.00 -1.74 -16.37
C ASP A 228 -16.59 -1.14 -16.15
N ILE A 229 -16.49 0.01 -15.50
CA ILE A 229 -15.20 0.61 -15.13
C ILE A 229 -14.41 -0.33 -14.22
N MET A 230 -15.04 -0.85 -13.17
CA MET A 230 -14.36 -1.77 -12.25
C MET A 230 -13.94 -3.07 -12.92
N ASP A 231 -14.74 -3.60 -13.84
CA ASP A 231 -14.41 -4.77 -14.65
C ASP A 231 -13.19 -4.52 -15.57
N ARG A 232 -13.12 -3.34 -16.18
CA ARG A 232 -11.98 -2.96 -17.03
C ARG A 232 -10.71 -2.76 -16.20
N LEU A 233 -10.82 -2.09 -15.06
CA LEU A 233 -9.70 -1.88 -14.15
C LEU A 233 -9.19 -3.21 -13.58
N GLU A 234 -10.08 -4.10 -13.13
CA GLU A 234 -9.70 -5.43 -12.64
C GLU A 234 -8.93 -6.21 -13.71
N ARG A 235 -9.42 -6.23 -14.96
CA ARG A 235 -8.71 -6.87 -16.08
C ARG A 235 -7.35 -6.22 -16.36
N ALA A 236 -7.26 -4.89 -16.28
CA ALA A 236 -6.00 -4.17 -16.52
C ALA A 236 -4.94 -4.49 -15.46
N PHE A 237 -5.32 -4.48 -14.16
CA PHE A 237 -4.40 -4.86 -13.07
C PHE A 237 -3.97 -6.33 -13.15
N LEU A 238 -4.88 -7.26 -13.44
CA LEU A 238 -4.57 -8.67 -13.61
C LEU A 238 -3.69 -8.94 -14.84
N GLY A 239 -3.88 -8.19 -15.92
CA GLY A 239 -3.17 -8.36 -17.17
C GLY A 239 -1.83 -7.62 -17.28
N CYS A 240 -1.51 -6.72 -16.35
CA CYS A 240 -0.27 -5.94 -16.38
C CYS A 240 0.93 -6.79 -15.98
N GLN A 241 1.70 -7.27 -16.98
CA GLN A 241 2.84 -8.18 -16.76
C GLN A 241 3.87 -7.57 -15.80
N LYS A 242 4.27 -6.31 -16.01
CA LYS A 242 5.25 -5.63 -15.16
C LYS A 242 4.80 -5.57 -13.69
N LEU A 243 3.53 -5.24 -13.44
CA LEU A 243 2.97 -5.25 -12.08
C LEU A 243 2.98 -6.65 -11.49
N GLN A 244 2.60 -7.67 -12.27
CA GLN A 244 2.63 -9.06 -11.82
C GLN A 244 4.05 -9.53 -11.46
N GLU A 245 5.06 -9.14 -12.23
CA GLU A 245 6.48 -9.43 -11.93
C GLU A 245 6.93 -8.78 -10.63
N HIS A 246 6.60 -7.50 -10.41
CA HIS A 246 6.91 -6.77 -9.19
C HIS A 246 6.24 -7.40 -7.96
N MET A 247 4.95 -7.74 -8.06
CA MET A 247 4.23 -8.37 -6.93
C MET A 247 4.75 -9.77 -6.62
N ARG A 248 5.10 -10.57 -7.63
CA ARG A 248 5.76 -11.86 -7.41
C ARG A 248 7.11 -11.71 -6.75
N PHE A 249 7.89 -10.69 -7.10
CA PHE A 249 9.15 -10.41 -6.45
C PHE A 249 8.93 -10.06 -4.96
N LEU A 250 8.00 -9.17 -4.64
CA LEU A 250 7.62 -8.86 -3.25
C LEU A 250 7.21 -10.11 -2.47
N LEU A 251 6.39 -10.97 -3.09
CA LEU A 251 5.94 -12.22 -2.47
C LEU A 251 7.09 -13.22 -2.26
N ASN A 252 8.04 -13.29 -3.20
CA ASN A 252 9.15 -14.24 -3.12
C ASN A 252 10.27 -13.79 -2.18
N LYS A 253 10.54 -12.48 -2.11
CA LYS A 253 11.63 -11.88 -1.32
C LYS A 253 11.17 -11.28 0.00
N GLY A 254 9.85 -11.26 0.25
CA GLY A 254 9.31 -10.59 1.42
C GLY A 254 8.40 -11.46 2.28
N GLY A 255 7.99 -10.85 3.38
CA GLY A 255 7.06 -11.37 4.37
C GLY A 255 6.57 -10.27 5.30
N LEU A 256 5.76 -10.62 6.28
CA LEU A 256 5.29 -9.66 7.27
C LEU A 256 6.33 -9.37 8.36
N TYR A 257 7.27 -10.27 8.56
CA TYR A 257 8.41 -10.09 9.47
C TYR A 257 9.62 -10.90 9.01
N LYS A 258 10.78 -10.57 9.54
CA LYS A 258 12.03 -11.32 9.37
C LYS A 258 12.84 -11.28 10.65
N VAL A 259 13.44 -12.42 11.01
CA VAL A 259 14.52 -12.46 12.00
C VAL A 259 15.83 -12.61 11.24
N TYR A 260 16.75 -11.67 11.44
CA TYR A 260 18.06 -11.69 10.81
C TYR A 260 19.13 -11.13 11.76
N ASN A 261 20.22 -11.86 11.96
CA ASN A 261 21.31 -11.48 12.88
C ASN A 261 20.81 -11.00 14.26
N GLN A 262 19.87 -11.74 14.86
CA GLN A 262 19.20 -11.43 16.14
C GLN A 262 18.36 -10.14 16.15
N ASN A 263 18.13 -9.53 14.99
CA ASN A 263 17.19 -8.42 14.85
C ASN A 263 15.83 -8.93 14.37
N LEU A 264 14.76 -8.42 14.95
CA LEU A 264 13.40 -8.61 14.49
C LEU A 264 13.00 -7.44 13.60
N LEU A 265 12.80 -7.71 12.31
CA LEU A 265 12.43 -6.71 11.30
C LEU A 265 10.96 -6.89 10.94
N TYR A 266 10.18 -5.83 11.01
CA TYR A 266 8.78 -5.78 10.57
C TYR A 266 8.34 -4.33 10.34
N HIS A 267 7.25 -4.17 9.59
CA HIS A 267 6.59 -2.89 9.38
C HIS A 267 5.39 -2.75 10.33
N GLY A 268 5.15 -1.54 10.83
CA GLY A 268 3.98 -1.23 11.64
C GLY A 268 4.12 -1.60 13.12
N CYS A 269 3.34 -2.53 13.64
CA CYS A 269 3.29 -2.84 15.07
C CYS A 269 2.95 -4.30 15.36
N VAL A 270 3.37 -4.79 16.52
CA VAL A 270 2.80 -6.01 17.12
C VAL A 270 1.53 -5.62 17.89
N PRO A 271 0.31 -6.05 17.48
CA PRO A 271 -0.91 -5.63 18.14
C PRO A 271 -0.93 -5.99 19.63
N LEU A 272 -1.05 -4.97 20.50
CA LEU A 272 -1.12 -5.12 21.95
C LEU A 272 -2.46 -4.65 22.50
N ASN A 273 -2.80 -5.19 23.68
CA ASN A 273 -3.83 -4.65 24.57
C ASN A 273 -3.30 -3.45 25.34
N PRO A 274 -4.17 -2.64 25.98
CA PRO A 274 -3.74 -1.49 26.80
C PRO A 274 -2.83 -1.85 28.00
N ASP A 275 -2.79 -3.10 28.44
CA ASP A 275 -1.92 -3.60 29.50
C ASP A 275 -0.56 -4.13 28.98
N GLY A 276 -0.25 -3.94 27.69
CA GLY A 276 0.98 -4.42 27.05
C GLY A 276 0.99 -5.92 26.72
N SER A 277 -0.09 -6.66 26.98
CA SER A 277 -0.20 -8.06 26.57
C SER A 277 -0.51 -8.20 25.07
N LEU A 278 -0.10 -9.34 24.46
CA LEU A 278 -0.37 -9.62 23.06
C LEU A 278 -1.88 -9.70 22.78
N LYS A 279 -2.36 -8.90 21.82
CA LYS A 279 -3.77 -8.86 21.43
C LYS A 279 -4.18 -10.14 20.71
N SER A 280 -5.25 -10.77 21.19
CA SER A 280 -5.86 -11.92 20.51
C SER A 280 -6.79 -11.45 19.40
N VAL A 281 -6.55 -11.92 18.17
CA VAL A 281 -7.28 -11.55 16.96
C VAL A 281 -7.95 -12.79 16.36
N ARG A 282 -9.24 -12.67 16.01
CA ARG A 282 -10.00 -13.76 15.38
C ARG A 282 -9.95 -13.60 13.86
N ILE A 283 -9.35 -14.58 13.18
CA ILE A 283 -9.28 -14.67 11.71
C ILE A 283 -10.04 -15.93 11.27
N TYR A 284 -11.10 -15.76 10.48
CA TYR A 284 -11.97 -16.84 9.99
C TYR A 284 -12.30 -17.92 11.03
N GLY A 285 -12.69 -17.46 12.24
CA GLY A 285 -13.16 -18.31 13.34
C GLY A 285 -12.07 -18.83 14.29
N LYS A 286 -10.77 -18.74 13.93
CA LYS A 286 -9.65 -19.14 14.80
C LYS A 286 -9.00 -17.89 15.42
N VAL A 287 -8.45 -18.06 16.63
CA VAL A 287 -7.80 -16.97 17.39
C VAL A 287 -6.29 -17.09 17.26
N TYR A 288 -5.64 -15.95 16.96
CA TYR A 288 -4.20 -15.84 16.80
C TYR A 288 -3.69 -14.61 17.57
N LYS A 289 -2.43 -14.62 17.98
CA LYS A 289 -1.73 -13.51 18.61
C LYS A 289 -0.24 -13.54 18.25
N GLY A 290 0.48 -12.44 18.43
CA GLY A 290 1.91 -12.35 18.23
C GLY A 290 2.38 -12.91 16.89
N LYS A 291 3.41 -13.74 16.88
CA LYS A 291 3.99 -14.37 15.69
C LYS A 291 2.96 -15.17 14.87
N ALA A 292 2.10 -15.94 15.53
CA ALA A 292 1.07 -16.73 14.84
C ALA A 292 0.07 -15.86 14.05
N LEU A 293 -0.19 -14.62 14.50
CA LEU A 293 -1.01 -13.66 13.75
C LEU A 293 -0.30 -13.23 12.47
N TYR A 294 0.99 -12.92 12.52
CA TYR A 294 1.78 -12.58 11.33
C TYR A 294 1.77 -13.73 10.33
N GLU A 295 2.06 -14.94 10.77
CA GLU A 295 2.14 -16.14 9.92
C GLU A 295 0.80 -16.46 9.22
N VAL A 296 -0.32 -16.36 9.94
CA VAL A 296 -1.63 -16.62 9.33
C VAL A 296 -2.01 -15.53 8.32
N LEU A 297 -1.75 -14.26 8.62
CA LEU A 297 -2.03 -13.15 7.70
C LEU A 297 -1.17 -13.27 6.44
N GLU A 298 0.13 -13.54 6.58
CA GLU A 298 1.03 -13.79 5.46
C GLU A 298 0.55 -14.96 4.60
N SER A 299 0.13 -16.06 5.22
CA SER A 299 -0.40 -17.21 4.50
C SER A 299 -1.62 -16.84 3.63
N TYR A 300 -2.51 -15.98 4.12
CA TYR A 300 -3.65 -15.50 3.34
C TYR A 300 -3.25 -14.57 2.19
N VAL A 301 -2.26 -13.70 2.39
CA VAL A 301 -1.70 -12.88 1.29
C VAL A 301 -1.20 -13.77 0.16
N ARG A 302 -0.41 -14.80 0.49
CA ARG A 302 0.09 -15.77 -0.50
C ARG A 302 -1.04 -16.56 -1.17
N LYS A 303 -2.05 -16.98 -0.43
CA LYS A 303 -3.24 -17.66 -0.98
C LYS A 303 -4.02 -16.77 -1.95
N GLY A 304 -4.18 -15.49 -1.65
CA GLY A 304 -4.85 -14.54 -2.54
C GLY A 304 -4.20 -14.43 -3.91
N PHE A 305 -2.90 -14.68 -3.98
CA PHE A 305 -2.13 -14.61 -5.23
C PHE A 305 -2.00 -16.00 -5.91
N PHE A 306 -1.68 -17.04 -5.15
CA PHE A 306 -1.25 -18.33 -5.70
C PHE A 306 -2.24 -19.48 -5.53
N ALA A 307 -3.29 -19.34 -4.71
CA ALA A 307 -4.21 -20.47 -4.49
C ALA A 307 -4.94 -20.86 -5.78
N LEU A 308 -5.05 -22.18 -6.02
CA LEU A 308 -5.82 -22.75 -7.13
C LEU A 308 -7.30 -22.85 -6.78
N ASP A 309 -7.62 -23.12 -5.51
CA ASP A 309 -8.98 -23.12 -5.01
C ASP A 309 -9.56 -21.69 -4.99
N LYS A 310 -10.67 -21.50 -5.69
CA LYS A 310 -11.31 -20.18 -5.85
C LYS A 310 -11.71 -19.56 -4.51
N LYS A 311 -12.22 -20.36 -3.57
CA LYS A 311 -12.69 -19.88 -2.26
C LYS A 311 -11.51 -19.42 -1.39
N GLU A 312 -10.43 -20.19 -1.37
CA GLU A 312 -9.20 -19.82 -0.67
C GLU A 312 -8.57 -18.56 -1.30
N LYS A 313 -8.57 -18.46 -2.62
CA LYS A 313 -8.09 -17.30 -3.34
C LYS A 313 -8.87 -16.04 -3.00
N GLU A 314 -10.20 -16.11 -3.03
CA GLU A 314 -11.07 -14.97 -2.67
C GLU A 314 -10.92 -14.57 -1.20
N ARG A 315 -10.80 -15.53 -0.28
CA ARG A 315 -10.48 -15.23 1.12
C ARG A 315 -9.15 -14.52 1.29
N GLY A 316 -8.15 -14.94 0.53
CA GLY A 316 -6.83 -14.30 0.53
C GLY A 316 -6.87 -12.88 -0.01
N LYS A 317 -7.61 -12.64 -1.09
CA LYS A 317 -7.84 -11.28 -1.64
C LYS A 317 -8.52 -10.36 -0.63
N ASP A 318 -9.62 -10.82 -0.02
CA ASP A 318 -10.34 -10.04 0.99
C ASP A 318 -9.46 -9.78 2.23
N MET A 319 -8.56 -10.71 2.57
CA MET A 319 -7.60 -10.53 3.66
C MET A 319 -6.53 -9.47 3.35
N MET A 320 -6.09 -9.31 2.09
CA MET A 320 -5.19 -8.21 1.72
C MET A 320 -5.84 -6.84 1.96
N TRP A 321 -7.13 -6.71 1.61
CA TRP A 321 -7.88 -5.50 1.93
C TRP A 321 -8.07 -5.31 3.44
N TYR A 322 -8.31 -6.38 4.21
CA TYR A 322 -8.35 -6.34 5.67
C TYR A 322 -7.02 -5.84 6.26
N ILE A 323 -5.90 -6.41 5.83
CA ILE A 323 -4.56 -6.03 6.31
C ILE A 323 -4.26 -4.55 6.04
N TRP A 324 -4.75 -4.00 4.93
CA TRP A 324 -4.59 -2.61 4.55
C TRP A 324 -5.10 -1.63 5.61
N LEU A 325 -6.25 -1.88 6.23
CA LEU A 325 -6.99 -0.86 6.98
C LEU A 325 -7.54 -1.27 8.35
N HIS A 326 -7.46 -2.57 8.72
CA HIS A 326 -8.11 -3.05 9.93
C HIS A 326 -7.31 -2.73 11.19
N GLU A 327 -8.01 -2.36 12.30
CA GLU A 327 -7.39 -2.04 13.60
C GLU A 327 -6.50 -3.14 14.19
N ASN A 328 -6.77 -4.41 13.84
CA ASN A 328 -6.01 -5.57 14.29
C ASN A 328 -4.91 -5.98 13.31
N SER A 329 -4.72 -5.20 12.23
CA SER A 329 -3.62 -5.44 11.30
C SER A 329 -2.30 -4.99 11.89
N PRO A 330 -1.27 -5.84 11.89
CA PRO A 330 0.06 -5.45 12.33
C PRO A 330 0.69 -4.38 11.43
N LEU A 331 0.20 -4.21 10.21
CA LEU A 331 0.74 -3.23 9.27
C LEU A 331 0.09 -1.86 9.37
N PHE A 332 -1.16 -1.78 9.84
CA PHE A 332 -1.89 -0.52 9.92
C PHE A 332 -1.69 0.23 11.25
N GLY A 333 -1.77 -0.48 12.38
CA GLY A 333 -1.43 0.04 13.71
C GLY A 333 -2.28 1.20 14.23
N LYS A 334 -3.54 1.33 13.77
CA LYS A 334 -4.50 2.35 14.21
C LYS A 334 -5.91 1.76 14.36
N ASP A 335 -6.77 2.44 15.11
CA ASP A 335 -8.14 2.00 15.40
C ASP A 335 -9.08 2.11 14.20
N LYS A 336 -8.89 3.08 13.32
CA LYS A 336 -9.65 3.28 12.10
C LYS A 336 -8.86 4.02 11.03
N MET A 337 -9.30 3.92 9.79
CA MET A 337 -8.84 4.76 8.68
C MET A 337 -9.96 5.75 8.31
N ALA A 338 -9.84 6.99 8.76
CA ALA A 338 -10.83 8.06 8.57
C ALA A 338 -10.77 8.63 7.14
N THR A 339 -11.17 7.84 6.12
CA THR A 339 -11.12 8.27 4.73
C THR A 339 -12.30 9.13 4.34
N PHE A 340 -13.53 8.66 4.60
CA PHE A 340 -14.77 9.38 4.30
C PHE A 340 -14.83 10.69 5.09
N GLU A 341 -14.56 10.62 6.38
CA GLU A 341 -14.62 11.77 7.28
C GLU A 341 -13.69 12.90 6.83
N ARG A 342 -12.48 12.55 6.34
CA ARG A 342 -11.49 13.54 5.86
C ARG A 342 -11.89 14.24 4.57
N TYR A 343 -12.79 13.66 3.77
CA TYR A 343 -13.31 14.29 2.56
C TYR A 343 -14.56 15.11 2.86
N PHE A 344 -15.47 14.57 3.65
CA PHE A 344 -16.82 15.09 3.72
C PHE A 344 -17.16 15.87 5.00
N LEU A 345 -16.31 15.84 6.03
CA LEU A 345 -16.59 16.50 7.31
C LEU A 345 -15.53 17.55 7.64
N ALA A 346 -16.00 18.69 8.19
CA ALA A 346 -15.11 19.76 8.65
C ALA A 346 -14.52 19.47 10.05
N GLU A 347 -15.22 18.70 10.84
CA GLU A 347 -14.93 18.45 12.26
C GLU A 347 -13.71 17.57 12.45
N LYS A 348 -12.63 18.16 12.93
CA LYS A 348 -11.33 17.47 13.12
C LYS A 348 -11.37 16.31 14.10
N GLU A 349 -12.32 16.28 15.03
CA GLU A 349 -12.50 15.14 15.93
C GLU A 349 -12.86 13.85 15.18
N THR A 350 -13.62 13.93 14.08
CA THR A 350 -14.00 12.77 13.28
C THR A 350 -12.81 12.19 12.50
N HIS A 351 -11.78 13.00 12.25
CA HIS A 351 -10.54 12.61 11.55
C HIS A 351 -9.52 11.91 12.43
N LYS A 352 -9.72 11.87 13.77
CA LYS A 352 -8.75 11.27 14.68
C LYS A 352 -8.67 9.77 14.49
N GLU A 353 -7.45 9.27 14.41
CA GLU A 353 -7.08 7.86 14.31
C GLU A 353 -6.18 7.55 15.52
N LYS A 354 -6.66 6.77 16.47
CA LYS A 354 -5.89 6.40 17.67
C LYS A 354 -4.90 5.31 17.32
N LYS A 355 -3.64 5.48 17.69
CA LYS A 355 -2.60 4.46 17.50
C LYS A 355 -2.87 3.23 18.37
N ASN A 356 -2.39 2.06 17.92
CA ASN A 356 -2.38 0.85 18.73
C ASN A 356 -1.56 1.07 20.02
N PRO A 357 -1.94 0.48 21.17
CA PRO A 357 -1.18 0.57 22.40
C PRO A 357 0.30 0.22 22.29
N TYR A 358 0.68 -0.60 21.31
CA TYR A 358 2.08 -0.91 21.00
C TYR A 358 3.00 0.32 21.00
N TYR A 359 2.55 1.44 20.45
CA TYR A 359 3.36 2.66 20.36
C TYR A 359 3.58 3.38 21.72
N GLU A 360 2.85 2.98 22.76
CA GLU A 360 3.04 3.46 24.12
C GLU A 360 4.08 2.63 24.89
N PHE A 361 4.47 1.45 24.38
CA PHE A 361 5.37 0.50 25.01
C PHE A 361 6.73 0.36 24.32
N LEU A 362 7.09 1.23 23.38
CA LEU A 362 8.35 1.14 22.61
C LEU A 362 9.60 1.21 23.51
N GLU A 363 9.53 1.91 24.65
CA GLU A 363 10.62 2.07 25.61
C GLU A 363 10.45 1.16 26.84
N ASN A 364 9.48 0.24 26.85
CA ASN A 364 9.24 -0.67 27.95
C ASN A 364 9.94 -2.00 27.71
N GLU A 365 11.08 -2.22 28.39
CA GLU A 365 11.93 -3.40 28.22
C GLU A 365 11.17 -4.72 28.38
N GLU A 366 10.32 -4.85 29.43
CA GLU A 366 9.55 -6.08 29.68
C GLU A 366 8.60 -6.44 28.54
N VAL A 367 8.00 -5.43 27.91
CA VAL A 367 7.09 -5.63 26.77
C VAL A 367 7.89 -5.94 25.52
N VAL A 368 9.01 -5.26 25.28
CA VAL A 368 9.91 -5.51 24.15
C VAL A 368 10.50 -6.92 24.24
N ASP A 369 11.00 -7.33 25.40
CA ASP A 369 11.53 -8.69 25.63
C ASP A 369 10.47 -9.77 25.39
N ARG A 370 9.23 -9.51 25.82
CA ARG A 370 8.10 -10.42 25.54
C ARG A 370 7.82 -10.54 24.06
N ILE A 371 7.92 -9.44 23.30
CA ILE A 371 7.77 -9.46 21.85
C ILE A 371 8.92 -10.24 21.22
N LEU A 372 10.16 -9.98 21.60
CA LEU A 372 11.32 -10.69 21.07
C LEU A 372 11.23 -12.20 21.33
N ALA A 373 10.88 -12.58 22.57
CA ALA A 373 10.68 -13.97 22.94
C ALA A 373 9.57 -14.66 22.12
N GLU A 374 8.47 -13.97 21.83
CA GLU A 374 7.38 -14.48 20.97
C GLU A 374 7.86 -14.82 19.55
N PHE A 375 8.83 -14.06 19.02
CA PHE A 375 9.45 -14.33 17.72
C PHE A 375 10.67 -15.24 17.79
N GLY A 376 11.01 -15.76 18.97
CA GLY A 376 12.09 -16.72 19.18
C GLY A 376 13.47 -16.09 19.36
N LEU A 377 13.52 -14.82 19.75
CA LEU A 377 14.75 -14.10 20.07
C LEU A 377 14.96 -14.05 21.59
N PRO A 378 16.23 -14.08 22.09
CA PRO A 378 16.51 -13.85 23.49
C PRO A 378 16.21 -12.40 23.90
N GLY A 379 15.68 -12.19 25.10
CA GLY A 379 15.38 -10.85 25.64
C GLY A 379 16.61 -10.03 26.08
N GLU A 380 17.82 -10.56 25.98
CA GLU A 380 19.08 -9.88 26.35
C GLU A 380 19.78 -9.21 25.16
N GLY A 381 19.05 -8.82 24.11
CA GLY A 381 19.58 -8.08 22.98
C GLY A 381 19.77 -6.60 23.28
N THR A 382 20.83 -5.99 22.78
CA THR A 382 20.95 -4.51 22.72
C THR A 382 19.81 -3.93 21.90
N HIS A 383 18.95 -3.18 22.53
CA HIS A 383 17.79 -2.46 21.96
C HIS A 383 18.25 -1.26 21.14
#